data_9bff76ad2d023bdce2f7494987fe9fce
#
_entry.id   9bff76ad2d023bdce2f7494987fe9fce
#
_cell.length_a   1.000
_cell.length_b   1.000
_cell.length_c   1.000
_cell.angle_alpha   90.00
_cell.angle_beta   90.00
_cell.angle_gamma   90.00
#
_symmetry.space_group_name_H-M   'P 1'
#
loop_
_entity.id
_entity.type
_entity.pdbx_description
1 polymer ?
#
loop_
_entity_poly.entity_id
_entity_poly.type
_entity_poly.pdbx_seq_one_letter_code
_entity_poly.pdbx_strand_id
1 'polypeptide(L)'
;VMNAMEKAKKAGKARFLGLTSHSNVPEAVNAAADSKFYDIVMAAYNPRQSDRLKVREAIANAAKAGLGVVAIKLIRGDIEQGKEPVNPAASIKWALQDKNVHATVPGFSNFEEMNTDLSVMEDLNLTDSEIADLKREGSYCGLYCQGCGQCIRQCKDNLPIPDLMRAYMYTYGYRQPMLAKSLLASLDLPQKVCNNCSSCKIICQNGWKISEKVCDIIKLKDVSSDYLV
;
A
#
# COMPACT_ATOMS: atom_id res chain seq x y z
N VAL A 1 11.32 -20.69 3.35
CA VAL A 1 9.95 -20.24 3.68
C VAL A 1 8.95 -21.34 3.32
N MET A 2 8.84 -21.78 2.06
CA MET A 2 7.82 -22.75 1.59
C MET A 2 7.76 -24.04 2.43
N ASN A 3 8.91 -24.67 2.72
CA ASN A 3 8.95 -25.88 3.56
C ASN A 3 8.39 -25.67 4.97
N ALA A 4 8.58 -24.47 5.55
CA ALA A 4 8.01 -24.16 6.87
C ALA A 4 6.50 -23.98 6.79
N MET A 5 5.99 -23.35 5.74
CA MET A 5 4.57 -23.18 5.49
C MET A 5 3.87 -24.55 5.28
N GLU A 6 4.48 -25.45 4.50
CA GLU A 6 3.96 -26.81 4.34
C GLU A 6 3.90 -27.56 5.67
N LYS A 7 4.95 -27.47 6.48
CA LYS A 7 4.94 -28.09 7.83
C LYS A 7 3.82 -27.55 8.69
N ALA A 8 3.56 -26.22 8.64
CA ALA A 8 2.47 -25.61 9.38
C ALA A 8 1.10 -26.11 8.89
N LYS A 9 0.90 -26.24 7.57
CA LYS A 9 -0.33 -26.78 6.97
C LYS A 9 -0.53 -28.25 7.37
N LYS A 10 0.52 -29.09 7.25
CA LYS A 10 0.49 -30.51 7.66
C LYS A 10 0.22 -30.68 9.18
N ALA A 11 0.71 -29.77 10.00
CA ALA A 11 0.49 -29.76 11.44
C ALA A 11 -0.89 -29.17 11.84
N GLY A 12 -1.77 -28.83 10.89
CA GLY A 12 -3.10 -28.27 11.16
C GLY A 12 -3.09 -26.82 11.67
N LYS A 13 -1.93 -26.12 11.68
CA LYS A 13 -1.79 -24.74 12.14
C LYS A 13 -2.33 -23.72 11.14
N ALA A 14 -2.42 -24.10 9.88
CA ALA A 14 -3.00 -23.31 8.80
C ALA A 14 -3.79 -24.21 7.86
N ARG A 15 -4.96 -23.78 7.44
CA ARG A 15 -5.76 -24.49 6.44
C ARG A 15 -5.34 -24.13 5.03
N PHE A 16 -5.00 -22.87 4.82
CA PHE A 16 -4.62 -22.30 3.53
C PHE A 16 -3.30 -21.56 3.65
N LEU A 17 -2.53 -21.56 2.57
CA LEU A 17 -1.27 -20.83 2.46
C LEU A 17 -1.45 -19.64 1.53
N GLY A 18 -0.95 -18.48 1.91
CA GLY A 18 -1.10 -17.27 1.12
C GLY A 18 0.17 -16.48 0.96
N LEU A 19 0.18 -15.64 -0.05
CA LEU A 19 1.24 -14.67 -0.33
C LEU A 19 0.63 -13.27 -0.36
N THR A 20 1.32 -12.31 0.25
CA THR A 20 0.97 -10.89 0.12
C THR A 20 2.12 -10.12 -0.52
N SER A 21 1.79 -9.16 -1.37
CA SER A 21 2.80 -8.27 -1.94
C SER A 21 2.29 -6.82 -2.03
N HIS A 22 3.20 -5.89 -1.72
CA HIS A 22 2.99 -4.45 -1.85
C HIS A 22 3.90 -3.82 -2.92
N SER A 23 4.84 -4.59 -3.47
CA SER A 23 5.74 -4.16 -4.53
C SER A 23 5.84 -5.25 -5.59
N ASN A 24 6.04 -4.86 -6.86
CA ASN A 24 6.06 -5.79 -7.98
C ASN A 24 4.84 -6.74 -7.96
N VAL A 25 3.67 -6.15 -7.70
CA VAL A 25 2.44 -6.91 -7.44
C VAL A 25 2.09 -7.84 -8.62
N PRO A 26 2.13 -7.39 -9.89
CA PRO A 26 1.83 -8.27 -11.01
C PRO A 26 2.73 -9.49 -11.07
N GLU A 27 4.04 -9.29 -10.89
CA GLU A 27 5.04 -10.37 -10.94
C GLU A 27 4.86 -11.34 -9.77
N ALA A 28 4.65 -10.82 -8.56
CA ALA A 28 4.46 -11.64 -7.37
C ALA A 28 3.18 -12.48 -7.46
N VAL A 29 2.09 -11.90 -7.95
CA VAL A 29 0.79 -12.58 -8.09
C VAL A 29 0.87 -13.66 -9.18
N ASN A 30 1.49 -13.37 -10.33
CA ASN A 30 1.70 -14.36 -11.38
C ASN A 30 2.61 -15.51 -10.90
N ALA A 31 3.71 -15.20 -10.21
CA ALA A 31 4.60 -16.23 -9.65
C ALA A 31 3.87 -17.11 -8.61
N ALA A 32 2.98 -16.54 -7.82
CA ALA A 32 2.15 -17.31 -6.89
C ALA A 32 1.22 -18.27 -7.64
N ALA A 33 0.58 -17.82 -8.71
CA ALA A 33 -0.30 -18.63 -9.56
C ALA A 33 0.47 -19.79 -10.23
N ASP A 34 1.64 -19.49 -10.81
CA ASP A 34 2.48 -20.46 -11.49
C ASP A 34 3.06 -21.51 -10.54
N SER A 35 3.33 -21.14 -9.29
CA SER A 35 3.94 -22.02 -8.29
C SER A 35 3.05 -23.19 -7.89
N LYS A 36 1.72 -23.08 -8.04
CA LYS A 36 0.71 -24.05 -7.56
C LYS A 36 0.85 -24.40 -6.07
N PHE A 37 1.51 -23.54 -5.31
CA PHE A 37 1.80 -23.74 -3.90
C PHE A 37 0.83 -22.99 -2.99
N TYR A 38 0.40 -21.82 -3.43
CA TYR A 38 -0.45 -20.95 -2.65
C TYR A 38 -1.93 -21.18 -2.95
N ASP A 39 -2.73 -21.05 -1.92
CA ASP A 39 -4.19 -21.11 -2.01
C ASP A 39 -4.80 -19.71 -2.19
N ILE A 40 -4.10 -18.65 -1.68
CA ILE A 40 -4.59 -17.28 -1.63
C ILE A 40 -3.47 -16.30 -1.99
N VAL A 41 -3.83 -15.20 -2.67
CA VAL A 41 -2.98 -14.02 -2.84
C VAL A 41 -3.68 -12.77 -2.29
N MET A 42 -2.90 -11.94 -1.58
CA MET A 42 -3.33 -10.61 -1.17
C MET A 42 -2.55 -9.58 -1.98
N ALA A 43 -3.25 -8.86 -2.85
CA ALA A 43 -2.67 -7.91 -3.79
C ALA A 43 -3.06 -6.48 -3.46
N ALA A 44 -2.09 -5.55 -3.45
CA ALA A 44 -2.42 -4.14 -3.45
C ALA A 44 -3.11 -3.79 -4.78
N TYR A 45 -4.37 -3.36 -4.69
CA TYR A 45 -5.18 -3.07 -5.86
C TYR A 45 -6.16 -1.94 -5.57
N ASN A 46 -5.98 -0.80 -6.23
CA ASN A 46 -6.84 0.38 -6.04
C ASN A 46 -6.93 1.24 -7.32
N PRO A 47 -7.94 2.11 -7.43
CA PRO A 47 -8.18 2.89 -8.64
C PRO A 47 -7.07 3.90 -8.97
N ARG A 48 -6.28 4.32 -7.98
CA ARG A 48 -5.19 5.29 -8.14
C ARG A 48 -3.85 4.66 -8.57
N GLN A 49 -3.77 3.35 -8.56
CA GLN A 49 -2.53 2.64 -8.85
C GLN A 49 -2.16 2.77 -10.33
N SER A 50 -0.95 3.25 -10.63
CA SER A 50 -0.50 3.50 -12.00
C SER A 50 -0.44 2.24 -12.86
N ASP A 51 -0.08 1.11 -12.24
CA ASP A 51 0.02 -0.22 -12.85
C ASP A 51 -1.22 -1.09 -12.66
N ARG A 52 -2.36 -0.49 -12.23
CA ARG A 52 -3.60 -1.21 -11.91
C ARG A 52 -4.09 -2.16 -13.01
N LEU A 53 -3.84 -1.84 -14.28
CA LEU A 53 -4.23 -2.71 -15.40
C LEU A 53 -3.40 -3.99 -15.42
N LYS A 54 -2.09 -3.90 -15.16
CA LYS A 54 -1.21 -5.07 -15.04
C LYS A 54 -1.57 -5.90 -13.80
N VAL A 55 -1.88 -5.24 -12.69
CA VAL A 55 -2.36 -5.92 -11.47
C VAL A 55 -3.67 -6.64 -11.74
N ARG A 56 -4.62 -6.01 -12.44
CA ARG A 56 -5.89 -6.63 -12.83
C ARG A 56 -5.69 -7.89 -13.68
N GLU A 57 -4.78 -7.84 -14.63
CA GLU A 57 -4.42 -9.01 -15.44
C GLU A 57 -3.82 -10.14 -14.59
N ALA A 58 -2.90 -9.82 -13.70
CA ALA A 58 -2.31 -10.80 -12.78
C ALA A 58 -3.36 -11.40 -11.82
N ILE A 59 -4.29 -10.59 -11.30
CA ILE A 59 -5.44 -11.04 -10.50
C ILE A 59 -6.29 -12.03 -11.29
N ALA A 60 -6.59 -11.73 -12.56
CA ALA A 60 -7.36 -12.62 -13.41
C ALA A 60 -6.64 -13.97 -13.66
N ASN A 61 -5.32 -13.94 -13.84
CA ASN A 61 -4.50 -15.14 -13.96
C ASN A 61 -4.52 -15.99 -12.69
N ALA A 62 -4.38 -15.34 -11.52
CA ALA A 62 -4.43 -16.02 -10.23
C ALA A 62 -5.81 -16.66 -9.96
N ALA A 63 -6.89 -15.95 -10.21
CA ALA A 63 -8.24 -16.47 -10.08
C ALA A 63 -8.48 -17.67 -11.04
N LYS A 64 -8.02 -17.56 -12.29
CA LYS A 64 -8.08 -18.67 -13.26
C LYS A 64 -7.26 -19.89 -12.82
N ALA A 65 -6.15 -19.67 -12.10
CA ALA A 65 -5.34 -20.74 -11.51
C ALA A 65 -5.97 -21.35 -10.24
N GLY A 66 -7.11 -20.85 -9.79
CA GLY A 66 -7.85 -21.34 -8.63
C GLY A 66 -7.46 -20.71 -7.29
N LEU A 67 -6.67 -19.63 -7.29
CA LEU A 67 -6.32 -18.92 -6.06
C LEU A 67 -7.46 -18.01 -5.61
N GLY A 68 -7.67 -17.94 -4.29
CA GLY A 68 -8.46 -16.88 -3.69
C GLY A 68 -7.71 -15.54 -3.84
N VAL A 69 -8.39 -14.49 -4.29
CA VAL A 69 -7.79 -13.16 -4.45
C VAL A 69 -8.42 -12.18 -3.47
N VAL A 70 -7.57 -11.57 -2.66
CA VAL A 70 -7.95 -10.55 -1.68
C VAL A 70 -7.30 -9.22 -2.07
N ALA A 71 -8.11 -8.20 -2.32
CA ALA A 71 -7.60 -6.87 -2.60
C ALA A 71 -7.34 -6.10 -1.30
N ILE A 72 -6.17 -5.49 -1.20
CA ILE A 72 -5.74 -4.67 -0.07
C ILE A 72 -5.30 -3.28 -0.55
N LYS A 73 -5.12 -2.35 0.39
CA LYS A 73 -4.71 -0.96 0.09
C LYS A 73 -5.70 -0.22 -0.82
N LEU A 74 -6.97 -0.51 -0.69
CA LEU A 74 -8.09 0.07 -1.45
C LEU A 74 -8.26 1.55 -1.14
N ILE A 75 -8.30 1.87 0.15
CA ILE A 75 -8.47 3.21 0.69
C ILE A 75 -7.08 3.77 0.99
N ARG A 76 -6.83 4.97 0.55
CA ARG A 76 -5.54 5.59 0.75
C ARG A 76 -5.64 6.84 1.59
N GLY A 77 -4.90 6.80 2.70
CA GLY A 77 -4.82 7.87 3.68
C GLY A 77 -3.94 9.06 3.33
N ASP A 78 -3.44 9.17 2.08
CA ASP A 78 -2.58 10.29 1.72
C ASP A 78 -3.43 11.48 1.28
N ILE A 79 -3.77 12.33 2.22
CA ILE A 79 -4.29 13.67 1.93
C ILE A 79 -3.06 14.54 1.66
N GLU A 80 -2.69 14.75 0.41
CA GLU A 80 -1.87 15.93 0.07
C GLU A 80 -2.68 17.18 0.43
N GLN A 81 -2.07 18.12 1.13
CA GLN A 81 -2.74 19.40 1.44
C GLN A 81 -3.40 19.97 0.18
N GLY A 82 -4.71 20.20 0.24
CA GLY A 82 -5.49 20.76 -0.86
C GLY A 82 -6.11 19.76 -1.83
N LYS A 83 -5.98 18.46 -1.61
CA LYS A 83 -6.70 17.43 -2.40
C LYS A 83 -7.83 16.83 -1.60
N GLU A 84 -8.94 16.57 -2.27
CA GLU A 84 -10.07 15.90 -1.64
C GLU A 84 -9.74 14.47 -1.21
N PRO A 85 -10.30 14.01 -0.09
CA PRO A 85 -10.09 12.64 0.38
C PRO A 85 -10.62 11.64 -0.64
N VAL A 86 -10.03 10.43 -0.63
CA VAL A 86 -10.54 9.28 -1.37
C VAL A 86 -11.94 8.95 -0.87
N ASN A 87 -12.85 8.67 -1.77
CA ASN A 87 -14.13 8.07 -1.40
C ASN A 87 -13.92 6.59 -1.05
N PRO A 88 -13.98 6.18 0.23
CA PRO A 88 -13.71 4.80 0.63
C PRO A 88 -14.70 3.81 0.00
N ALA A 89 -15.99 4.13 0.06
CA ALA A 89 -17.04 3.28 -0.48
C ALA A 89 -16.86 3.05 -2.00
N ALA A 90 -16.58 4.12 -2.75
CA ALA A 90 -16.31 4.02 -4.18
C ALA A 90 -15.11 3.12 -4.50
N SER A 91 -14.02 3.25 -3.73
CA SER A 91 -12.81 2.44 -3.93
C SER A 91 -13.02 0.96 -3.62
N ILE A 92 -13.78 0.65 -2.57
CA ILE A 92 -14.12 -0.74 -2.21
C ILE A 92 -15.04 -1.34 -3.25
N LYS A 93 -16.12 -0.64 -3.65
CA LYS A 93 -17.03 -1.07 -4.71
C LYS A 93 -16.29 -1.32 -6.02
N TRP A 94 -15.40 -0.39 -6.41
CA TRP A 94 -14.59 -0.53 -7.61
C TRP A 94 -13.77 -1.83 -7.63
N ALA A 95 -13.16 -2.20 -6.53
CA ALA A 95 -12.38 -3.43 -6.44
C ALA A 95 -13.29 -4.67 -6.46
N LEU A 96 -14.43 -4.64 -5.76
CA LEU A 96 -15.38 -5.77 -5.71
C LEU A 96 -16.16 -5.97 -7.00
N GLN A 97 -16.21 -4.98 -7.89
CA GLN A 97 -16.76 -5.14 -9.23
C GLN A 97 -15.85 -5.95 -10.16
N ASP A 98 -14.58 -6.14 -9.81
CA ASP A 98 -13.73 -7.10 -10.52
C ASP A 98 -14.09 -8.53 -10.07
N LYS A 99 -14.72 -9.29 -10.96
CA LYS A 99 -15.18 -10.66 -10.70
C LYS A 99 -14.09 -11.63 -10.23
N ASN A 100 -12.83 -11.26 -10.40
CA ASN A 100 -11.67 -12.04 -9.97
C ASN A 100 -11.17 -11.64 -8.58
N VAL A 101 -11.76 -10.60 -7.97
CA VAL A 101 -11.51 -10.21 -6.57
C VAL A 101 -12.60 -10.86 -5.71
N HIS A 102 -12.19 -11.73 -4.78
CA HIS A 102 -13.11 -12.50 -3.95
C HIS A 102 -13.42 -11.85 -2.61
N ALA A 103 -12.51 -11.01 -2.13
CA ALA A 103 -12.67 -10.26 -0.89
C ALA A 103 -11.80 -9.00 -0.89
N THR A 104 -12.13 -8.07 0.00
CA THR A 104 -11.35 -6.87 0.26
C THR A 104 -11.03 -6.75 1.75
N VAL A 105 -9.89 -6.12 2.06
CA VAL A 105 -9.50 -5.80 3.45
C VAL A 105 -9.19 -4.31 3.51
N PRO A 106 -10.22 -3.46 3.65
CA PRO A 106 -10.04 -2.05 3.91
C PRO A 106 -9.49 -1.84 5.33
N GLY A 107 -8.76 -0.75 5.54
CA GLY A 107 -8.28 -0.35 6.86
C GLY A 107 -9.21 0.71 7.44
N PHE A 108 -9.58 0.59 8.70
CA PHE A 108 -10.36 1.58 9.43
C PHE A 108 -9.72 1.83 10.81
N SER A 109 -9.92 3.02 11.35
CA SER A 109 -9.35 3.47 12.61
C SER A 109 -10.42 3.72 13.69
N ASN A 110 -11.69 3.76 13.30
CA ASN A 110 -12.84 3.99 14.16
C ASN A 110 -14.08 3.25 13.63
N PHE A 111 -15.14 3.21 14.44
CA PHE A 111 -16.39 2.53 14.09
C PHE A 111 -17.17 3.17 12.96
N GLU A 112 -17.03 4.48 12.75
CA GLU A 112 -17.69 5.19 11.65
C GLU A 112 -17.10 4.75 10.30
N GLU A 113 -15.78 4.71 10.19
CA GLU A 113 -15.09 4.18 9.02
C GLU A 113 -15.44 2.70 8.79
N MET A 114 -15.45 1.89 9.86
CA MET A 114 -15.85 0.48 9.76
C MET A 114 -17.28 0.33 9.22
N ASN A 115 -18.23 1.11 9.73
CA ASN A 115 -19.61 1.04 9.27
C ASN A 115 -19.74 1.48 7.82
N THR A 116 -19.01 2.50 7.40
CA THR A 116 -18.95 2.95 6.00
C THR A 116 -18.44 1.83 5.10
N ASP A 117 -17.35 1.16 5.49
CA ASP A 117 -16.75 0.07 4.72
C ASP A 117 -17.70 -1.14 4.62
N LEU A 118 -18.40 -1.49 5.70
CA LEU A 118 -19.36 -2.61 5.73
C LEU A 118 -20.62 -2.31 4.93
N SER A 119 -21.12 -1.07 4.95
CA SER A 119 -22.34 -0.68 4.24
C SER A 119 -22.22 -0.85 2.73
N VAL A 120 -21.01 -0.89 2.19
CA VAL A 120 -20.77 -1.18 0.78
C VAL A 120 -21.38 -2.52 0.35
N MET A 121 -21.45 -3.49 1.27
CA MET A 121 -21.99 -4.82 0.97
C MET A 121 -23.53 -4.83 0.79
N GLU A 122 -24.22 -3.75 1.16
CA GLU A 122 -25.66 -3.61 0.96
C GLU A 122 -25.99 -3.31 -0.51
N ASP A 123 -25.13 -2.53 -1.17
CA ASP A 123 -25.24 -2.23 -2.61
C ASP A 123 -23.86 -1.98 -3.23
N LEU A 124 -23.43 -2.89 -4.10
CA LEU A 124 -22.19 -2.78 -4.86
C LEU A 124 -22.27 -1.88 -6.10
N ASN A 125 -23.45 -1.38 -6.44
CA ASN A 125 -23.58 -0.47 -7.57
C ASN A 125 -22.95 0.89 -7.23
N LEU A 126 -22.22 1.43 -8.19
CA LEU A 126 -21.64 2.75 -8.07
C LEU A 126 -22.69 3.81 -8.38
N THR A 127 -22.81 4.80 -7.52
CA THR A 127 -23.59 6.01 -7.79
C THR A 127 -22.86 6.93 -8.77
N ASP A 128 -23.55 7.88 -9.38
CA ASP A 128 -22.93 8.88 -10.28
C ASP A 128 -21.85 9.69 -9.58
N SER A 129 -22.04 10.02 -8.30
CA SER A 129 -21.04 10.70 -7.47
C SER A 129 -19.80 9.84 -7.29
N GLU A 130 -19.95 8.57 -6.93
CA GLU A 130 -18.83 7.63 -6.75
C GLU A 130 -18.08 7.41 -8.07
N ILE A 131 -18.78 7.36 -9.20
CA ILE A 131 -18.15 7.29 -10.53
C ILE A 131 -17.34 8.55 -10.83
N ALA A 132 -17.85 9.73 -10.46
CA ALA A 132 -17.13 10.99 -10.63
C ALA A 132 -15.87 11.01 -9.75
N ASP A 133 -15.96 10.54 -8.49
CA ASP A 133 -14.84 10.42 -7.58
C ASP A 133 -13.75 9.49 -8.13
N LEU A 134 -14.13 8.31 -8.61
CA LEU A 134 -13.20 7.36 -9.21
C LEU A 134 -12.50 7.90 -10.47
N LYS A 135 -13.19 8.71 -11.28
CA LYS A 135 -12.57 9.38 -12.43
C LYS A 135 -11.51 10.38 -11.99
N ARG A 136 -11.78 11.18 -10.95
CA ARG A 136 -10.79 12.06 -10.34
C ARG A 136 -9.61 11.26 -9.80
N GLU A 137 -9.87 10.19 -9.07
CA GLU A 137 -8.85 9.33 -8.47
C GLU A 137 -7.94 8.67 -9.51
N GLY A 138 -8.49 8.23 -10.60
CA GLY A 138 -7.73 7.62 -11.71
C GLY A 138 -6.75 8.56 -12.40
N SER A 139 -6.90 9.88 -12.21
CA SER A 139 -5.98 10.89 -12.76
C SER A 139 -4.75 11.14 -11.86
N TYR A 140 -4.75 10.63 -10.63
CA TYR A 140 -3.62 10.79 -9.71
C TYR A 140 -2.67 9.61 -9.80
N CYS A 141 -1.41 9.87 -10.13
CA CYS A 141 -0.33 8.88 -9.98
C CYS A 141 -0.20 8.47 -8.51
N GLY A 142 -0.10 7.16 -8.29
CA GLY A 142 -0.08 6.53 -6.97
C GLY A 142 0.58 7.32 -5.84
N LEU A 143 -0.16 7.58 -4.77
CA LEU A 143 0.22 8.49 -3.69
C LEU A 143 1.05 7.83 -2.57
N TYR A 144 1.45 6.56 -2.64
CA TYR A 144 2.30 5.91 -1.64
C TYR A 144 3.50 5.20 -2.21
N CYS A 145 4.52 5.10 -1.40
CA CYS A 145 5.69 4.33 -1.73
C CYS A 145 5.33 2.84 -1.78
N GLN A 146 5.52 2.22 -2.93
CA GLN A 146 5.28 0.79 -3.13
C GLN A 146 6.47 -0.09 -2.67
N GLY A 147 7.51 0.53 -2.12
CA GLY A 147 8.68 -0.20 -1.64
C GLY A 147 9.56 -0.83 -2.74
N CYS A 148 9.45 -0.38 -4.00
CA CYS A 148 10.17 -0.96 -5.13
C CYS A 148 11.70 -0.85 -5.04
N GLY A 149 12.24 -0.03 -4.14
CA GLY A 149 13.67 0.11 -3.85
C GLY A 149 14.50 0.85 -4.93
N GLN A 150 13.93 1.22 -6.07
CA GLN A 150 14.68 1.85 -7.16
C GLN A 150 15.37 3.17 -6.79
N CYS A 151 14.78 3.91 -5.84
CA CYS A 151 15.35 5.15 -5.32
C CYS A 151 16.63 4.95 -4.49
N ILE A 152 16.83 3.78 -3.88
CA ILE A 152 18.02 3.48 -3.07
C ILE A 152 19.28 3.63 -3.91
N ARG A 153 19.31 3.04 -5.09
CA ARG A 153 20.47 3.10 -6.01
C ARG A 153 20.73 4.50 -6.58
N GLN A 154 19.74 5.37 -6.55
CA GLN A 154 19.85 6.74 -7.03
C GLN A 154 20.31 7.69 -5.91
N CYS A 155 20.20 7.26 -4.65
CA CYS A 155 20.63 8.02 -3.49
C CYS A 155 22.13 7.84 -3.27
N LYS A 156 22.89 8.94 -3.30
CA LYS A 156 24.35 8.91 -3.06
C LYS A 156 24.74 8.37 -1.68
N ASP A 157 23.84 8.53 -0.71
CA ASP A 157 24.06 8.11 0.68
C ASP A 157 23.43 6.74 0.97
N ASN A 158 22.91 6.05 -0.04
CA ASN A 158 22.26 4.74 0.07
C ASN A 158 21.21 4.64 1.19
N LEU A 159 20.46 5.72 1.42
CA LEU A 159 19.45 5.76 2.47
C LEU A 159 18.36 4.69 2.25
N PRO A 160 17.80 4.12 3.32
CA PRO A 160 16.68 3.18 3.25
C PRO A 160 15.37 3.93 2.94
N ILE A 161 15.32 4.55 1.74
CA ILE A 161 14.22 5.43 1.33
C ILE A 161 12.85 4.76 1.44
N PRO A 162 12.64 3.49 1.07
CA PRO A 162 11.34 2.84 1.25
C PRO A 162 10.87 2.83 2.71
N ASP A 163 11.77 2.66 3.66
CA ASP A 163 11.43 2.65 5.10
C ASP A 163 11.16 4.07 5.61
N LEU A 164 11.92 5.06 5.14
CA LEU A 164 11.65 6.48 5.41
C LEU A 164 10.28 6.89 4.85
N MET A 165 9.94 6.45 3.65
CA MET A 165 8.62 6.69 3.05
C MET A 165 7.51 5.94 3.77
N ARG A 166 7.80 4.78 4.37
CA ARG A 166 6.87 4.06 5.24
C ARG A 166 6.61 4.84 6.54
N ALA A 167 7.66 5.39 7.16
CA ALA A 167 7.49 6.28 8.31
C ALA A 167 6.64 7.51 7.96
N TYR A 168 6.85 8.09 6.77
CA TYR A 168 6.03 9.18 6.26
C TYR A 168 4.55 8.75 6.17
N MET A 169 4.28 7.58 5.61
CA MET A 169 2.92 7.02 5.53
C MET A 169 2.29 6.80 6.91
N TYR A 170 3.06 6.28 7.88
CA TYR A 170 2.57 6.09 9.25
C TYR A 170 2.17 7.42 9.89
N THR A 171 2.95 8.48 9.68
CA THR A 171 2.66 9.80 10.27
C THR A 171 1.47 10.46 9.60
N TYR A 172 1.51 10.62 8.28
CA TYR A 172 0.56 11.47 7.56
C TYR A 172 -0.64 10.69 7.01
N GLY A 173 -0.46 9.42 6.69
CA GLY A 173 -1.52 8.54 6.18
C GLY A 173 -2.31 7.87 7.30
N TYR A 174 -1.63 7.22 8.23
CA TYR A 174 -2.27 6.47 9.31
C TYR A 174 -2.43 7.24 10.61
N ARG A 175 -1.91 8.47 10.68
CA ARG A 175 -1.93 9.31 11.89
C ARG A 175 -1.36 8.58 13.12
N GLN A 176 -0.31 7.81 12.90
CA GLN A 176 0.40 7.03 13.92
C GLN A 176 1.87 7.49 14.05
N PRO A 177 2.12 8.73 14.49
CA PRO A 177 3.47 9.30 14.53
C PRO A 177 4.40 8.54 15.49
N MET A 178 3.88 7.94 16.56
CA MET A 178 4.66 7.11 17.47
C MET A 178 5.22 5.88 16.76
N LEU A 179 4.42 5.21 15.91
CA LEU A 179 4.87 4.08 15.11
C LEU A 179 5.96 4.49 14.11
N ALA A 180 5.77 5.64 13.48
CA ALA A 180 6.76 6.23 12.58
C ALA A 180 8.07 6.52 13.31
N LYS A 181 8.01 7.13 14.49
CA LYS A 181 9.17 7.43 15.32
C LYS A 181 9.92 6.16 15.72
N SER A 182 9.22 5.12 16.14
CA SER A 182 9.79 3.82 16.46
C SER A 182 10.50 3.19 15.26
N LEU A 183 9.89 3.26 14.07
CA LEU A 183 10.51 2.81 12.83
C LEU A 183 11.80 3.60 12.56
N LEU A 184 11.74 4.94 12.59
CA LEU A 184 12.90 5.79 12.34
C LEU A 184 14.06 5.52 13.33
N ALA A 185 13.75 5.21 14.59
CA ALA A 185 14.73 4.87 15.61
C ALA A 185 15.41 3.51 15.35
N SER A 186 14.74 2.59 14.66
CA SER A 186 15.26 1.27 14.31
C SER A 186 16.17 1.28 13.07
N LEU A 187 16.18 2.38 12.30
CA LEU A 187 16.98 2.49 11.09
C LEU A 187 18.39 2.99 11.40
N ASP A 188 19.39 2.36 10.79
CA ASP A 188 20.76 2.87 10.80
C ASP A 188 20.87 4.05 9.83
N LEU A 189 20.70 5.25 10.36
CA LEU A 189 20.68 6.47 9.59
C LEU A 189 21.90 7.34 9.94
N PRO A 190 22.52 8.00 8.95
CA PRO A 190 23.57 8.97 9.21
C PRO A 190 23.03 10.14 10.05
N GLN A 191 23.92 10.84 10.78
CA GLN A 191 23.55 12.00 11.59
C GLN A 191 22.78 13.08 10.81
N LYS A 192 23.11 13.23 9.53
CA LYS A 192 22.49 14.21 8.63
C LYS A 192 21.86 13.51 7.44
N VAL A 193 20.57 13.30 7.51
CA VAL A 193 19.77 12.74 6.41
C VAL A 193 19.29 13.87 5.50
N CYS A 194 19.60 13.77 4.21
CA CYS A 194 19.16 14.74 3.18
C CYS A 194 19.50 16.22 3.48
N ASN A 195 20.54 16.47 4.25
CA ASN A 195 20.93 17.82 4.60
C ASN A 195 21.54 18.52 3.37
N ASN A 196 20.85 19.52 2.84
CA ASN A 196 21.24 20.26 1.62
C ASN A 196 21.31 19.42 0.34
N CYS A 197 20.44 18.43 0.17
CA CYS A 197 20.34 17.73 -1.09
C CYS A 197 19.59 18.55 -2.19
N SER A 198 19.98 19.83 -2.36
CA SER A 198 19.47 20.68 -3.46
C SER A 198 19.70 20.08 -4.86
N SER A 199 20.58 19.08 -4.94
CA SER A 199 20.91 18.33 -6.15
C SER A 199 20.36 16.90 -6.16
N CYS A 200 19.30 16.61 -5.40
CA CYS A 200 18.70 15.30 -5.40
C CYS A 200 18.22 14.89 -6.79
N LYS A 201 18.80 13.83 -7.34
CA LYS A 201 18.47 13.32 -8.68
C LYS A 201 17.52 12.13 -8.64
N ILE A 202 16.95 11.81 -7.48
CA ILE A 202 16.05 10.67 -7.34
C ILE A 202 14.77 10.94 -8.14
N ILE A 203 14.50 10.08 -9.10
CA ILE A 203 13.24 10.04 -9.84
C ILE A 203 12.44 8.84 -9.35
N CYS A 204 11.31 9.13 -8.70
CA CYS A 204 10.37 8.11 -8.29
C CYS A 204 9.45 7.75 -9.44
N GLN A 205 9.26 6.46 -9.73
CA GLN A 205 8.32 5.99 -10.76
C GLN A 205 6.88 6.45 -10.51
N ASN A 206 6.51 6.67 -9.25
CA ASN A 206 5.18 7.12 -8.85
C ASN A 206 5.10 8.64 -8.68
N GLY A 207 6.08 9.39 -9.18
CA GLY A 207 6.07 10.86 -9.15
C GLY A 207 6.33 11.48 -7.78
N TRP A 208 6.77 10.71 -6.77
CA TRP A 208 7.06 11.26 -5.45
C TRP A 208 8.27 12.19 -5.45
N LYS A 209 8.12 13.32 -4.80
CA LYS A 209 9.23 14.20 -4.44
C LYS A 209 9.94 13.64 -3.19
N ILE A 210 10.76 12.62 -3.40
CA ILE A 210 11.38 11.84 -2.33
C ILE A 210 12.17 12.73 -1.35
N SER A 211 12.97 13.66 -1.87
CA SER A 211 13.78 14.54 -1.00
C SER A 211 12.93 15.36 -0.04
N GLU A 212 11.82 15.94 -0.52
CA GLU A 212 10.91 16.73 0.33
C GLU A 212 10.31 15.87 1.45
N LYS A 213 9.81 14.67 1.09
CA LYS A 213 9.18 13.75 2.04
C LYS A 213 10.16 13.22 3.08
N VAL A 214 11.38 12.88 2.66
CA VAL A 214 12.43 12.41 3.57
C VAL A 214 12.91 13.52 4.48
N CYS A 215 13.14 14.74 3.96
CA CYS A 215 13.52 15.89 4.79
C CYS A 215 12.44 16.26 5.82
N ASP A 216 11.18 16.01 5.50
CA ASP A 216 10.09 16.28 6.40
C ASP A 216 9.99 15.21 7.51
N ILE A 217 9.90 13.94 7.13
CA ILE A 217 9.71 12.86 8.11
C ILE A 217 10.87 12.69 9.07
N ILE A 218 12.09 13.00 8.65
CA ILE A 218 13.27 12.84 9.52
C ILE A 218 13.23 13.76 10.75
N LYS A 219 12.54 14.90 10.65
CA LYS A 219 12.36 15.84 11.78
C LYS A 219 11.61 15.19 12.94
N LEU A 220 10.82 14.16 12.68
CA LEU A 220 10.07 13.44 13.71
C LEU A 220 10.98 12.79 14.74
N LYS A 221 12.25 12.51 14.41
CA LYS A 221 13.23 11.97 15.37
C LYS A 221 13.44 12.93 16.55
N ASP A 222 13.41 14.24 16.29
CA ASP A 222 13.72 15.28 17.26
C ASP A 222 12.49 15.76 18.04
N VAL A 223 11.29 15.32 17.64
CA VAL A 223 10.04 15.66 18.36
C VAL A 223 9.93 14.79 19.61
N SER A 224 9.68 15.40 20.79
CA SER A 224 9.43 14.63 22.01
C SER A 224 8.18 13.73 21.84
N SER A 225 8.24 12.52 22.42
CA SER A 225 7.11 11.59 22.38
C SER A 225 5.84 12.14 23.04
N ASP A 226 6.00 13.09 23.98
CA ASP A 226 4.88 13.71 24.69
C ASP A 226 3.99 14.58 23.78
N TYR A 227 4.50 14.96 22.61
CA TYR A 227 3.76 15.73 21.59
C TYR A 227 3.18 14.85 20.47
N LEU A 228 3.39 13.54 20.53
CA LEU A 228 2.97 12.59 19.49
C LEU A 228 1.77 11.77 19.98
N VAL A 229 0.62 12.39 20.06
CA VAL A 229 -0.64 11.75 20.52
C VAL A 229 -1.50 11.36 19.34
#